data_fe5408c26cc381a6ad867b60ee74d20f
#
_entry.id   fe5408c26cc381a6ad867b60ee74d20f
#
_cell.length_a   1.000
_cell.length_b   1.000
_cell.length_c   1.000
_cell.angle_alpha   90.00
_cell.angle_beta   90.00
_cell.angle_gamma   90.00
#
_symmetry.space_group_name_H-M   'P 1'
#
loop_
_entity.id
_entity.type
_entity.pdbx_description
1 polymer ?
#
loop_
_entity_poly.entity_id
_entity_poly.type
_entity_poly.pdbx_seq_one_letter_code
_entity_poly.pdbx_strand_id
1 'polypeptide(L)'
;MAGKPETRYDSKKITDSIKGLKDFYTGMLALALFEAIRGVADAPHERFFPQFWLLLFAFCTTLLPFYHGNVRYFDDNYLDKTPSSARLFMLDFLLLSVVGALLVWMGAIFGEKFKPDYFIKLYACLLVMDIVV
;
A
#
# COMPACT_ATOMS: atom_id res chain seq x y z
N MET A 1 -24.79 6.22 41.00
CA MET A 1 -24.33 6.74 39.71
C MET A 1 -23.66 5.61 38.93
N ALA A 2 -24.36 5.03 37.98
CA ALA A 2 -23.89 3.90 37.22
C ALA A 2 -22.94 4.40 36.13
N GLY A 3 -21.65 3.97 36.17
CA GLY A 3 -20.65 4.28 35.15
C GLY A 3 -21.03 3.64 33.82
N LYS A 4 -20.99 4.43 32.77
CA LYS A 4 -21.34 4.09 31.40
C LYS A 4 -20.55 2.87 30.88
N PRO A 5 -21.22 1.85 30.33
CA PRO A 5 -20.55 0.72 29.67
C PRO A 5 -20.12 1.02 28.21
N GLU A 6 -20.04 2.30 27.82
CA GLU A 6 -19.82 2.72 26.42
C GLU A 6 -18.38 2.48 25.93
N THR A 7 -17.39 2.40 26.79
CA THR A 7 -15.97 2.39 26.36
C THR A 7 -15.49 1.08 25.74
N ARG A 8 -16.09 -0.06 26.12
CA ARG A 8 -15.61 -1.38 25.65
C ARG A 8 -16.13 -1.76 24.26
N TYR A 9 -17.31 -1.28 23.89
CA TYR A 9 -17.91 -1.55 22.58
C TYR A 9 -17.25 -0.72 21.48
N ASP A 10 -16.91 0.54 21.77
CA ASP A 10 -16.24 1.42 20.82
C ASP A 10 -14.80 0.99 20.52
N SER A 11 -14.05 0.53 21.54
CA SER A 11 -12.68 0.04 21.32
C SER A 11 -12.62 -1.20 20.42
N LYS A 12 -13.58 -2.11 20.54
CA LYS A 12 -13.65 -3.29 19.67
C LYS A 12 -13.94 -2.93 18.22
N LYS A 13 -14.89 -2.04 17.96
CA LYS A 13 -15.20 -1.56 16.61
C LYS A 13 -14.01 -0.89 15.94
N ILE A 14 -13.28 -0.08 16.68
CA ILE A 14 -12.07 0.60 16.18
C ILE A 14 -11.01 -0.43 15.82
N THR A 15 -10.74 -1.39 16.69
CA THR A 15 -9.78 -2.47 16.44
C THR A 15 -10.15 -3.30 15.21
N ASP A 16 -11.44 -3.65 15.05
CA ASP A 16 -11.92 -4.40 13.87
C ASP A 16 -11.76 -3.56 12.58
N SER A 17 -12.01 -2.26 12.65
CA SER A 17 -11.82 -1.36 11.49
C SER A 17 -10.35 -1.23 11.09
N ILE A 18 -9.43 -1.13 12.06
CA ILE A 18 -7.98 -1.08 11.82
C ILE A 18 -7.51 -2.39 11.19
N LYS A 19 -7.98 -3.52 11.71
CA LYS A 19 -7.67 -4.84 11.12
C LYS A 19 -8.16 -4.92 9.68
N GLY A 20 -9.40 -4.52 9.40
CA GLY A 20 -9.94 -4.49 8.04
C GLY A 20 -9.13 -3.62 7.10
N LEU A 21 -8.61 -2.48 7.57
CA LEU A 21 -7.75 -1.61 6.80
C LEU A 21 -6.38 -2.25 6.50
N LYS A 22 -5.76 -2.91 7.47
CA LYS A 22 -4.51 -3.67 7.28
C LYS A 22 -4.70 -4.80 6.25
N ASP A 23 -5.80 -5.53 6.36
CA ASP A 23 -6.14 -6.62 5.44
C ASP A 23 -6.37 -6.08 4.02
N PHE A 24 -7.09 -4.96 3.89
CA PHE A 24 -7.30 -4.27 2.61
C PHE A 24 -5.98 -3.83 1.98
N TYR A 25 -5.11 -3.17 2.74
CA TYR A 25 -3.81 -2.71 2.24
C TYR A 25 -2.91 -3.88 1.84
N THR A 26 -2.86 -4.94 2.64
CA THR A 26 -2.13 -6.17 2.33
C THR A 26 -2.66 -6.81 1.03
N GLY A 27 -3.98 -6.80 0.83
CA GLY A 27 -4.62 -7.25 -0.40
C GLY A 27 -4.20 -6.43 -1.62
N MET A 28 -4.09 -5.10 -1.49
CA MET A 28 -3.61 -4.24 -2.58
C MET A 28 -2.14 -4.52 -2.93
N LEU A 29 -1.27 -4.74 -1.95
CA LEU A 29 0.13 -5.11 -2.19
C LEU A 29 0.26 -6.48 -2.87
N ALA A 30 -0.55 -7.45 -2.44
CA ALA A 30 -0.61 -8.76 -3.08
C ALA A 30 -1.09 -8.65 -4.53
N LEU A 31 -2.09 -7.81 -4.81
CA LEU A 31 -2.56 -7.52 -6.15
C LEU A 31 -1.48 -6.84 -7.01
N ALA A 32 -0.74 -5.88 -6.43
CA ALA A 32 0.37 -5.21 -7.11
C ALA A 32 1.46 -6.21 -7.54
N LEU A 33 1.82 -7.13 -6.64
CA LEU A 33 2.78 -8.19 -6.94
C LEU A 33 2.23 -9.16 -8.00
N PHE A 34 0.97 -9.54 -7.88
CA PHE A 34 0.30 -10.42 -8.86
C PHE A 34 0.32 -9.80 -10.26
N GLU A 35 -0.04 -8.51 -10.40
CA GLU A 35 -0.01 -7.81 -11.69
C GLU A 35 1.41 -7.71 -12.25
N ALA A 36 2.43 -7.52 -11.42
CA ALA A 36 3.81 -7.54 -11.87
C ALA A 36 4.24 -8.93 -12.39
N ILE A 37 3.91 -10.00 -11.65
CA ILE A 37 4.21 -11.39 -12.06
C ILE A 37 3.49 -11.72 -13.37
N ARG A 38 2.21 -11.37 -13.47
CA ARG A 38 1.42 -11.56 -14.69
C ARG A 38 2.03 -10.79 -15.84
N GLY A 39 2.42 -9.53 -15.62
CA GLY A 39 3.07 -8.71 -16.63
C GLY A 39 4.37 -9.31 -17.14
N VAL A 40 5.18 -9.91 -16.25
CA VAL A 40 6.39 -10.65 -16.64
C VAL A 40 6.05 -11.91 -17.45
N ALA A 41 5.03 -12.67 -17.03
CA ALA A 41 4.63 -13.90 -17.70
C ALA A 41 4.10 -13.64 -19.13
N ASP A 42 3.37 -12.54 -19.31
CA ASP A 42 2.77 -12.15 -20.59
C ASP A 42 3.73 -11.34 -21.48
N ALA A 43 4.92 -10.94 -20.97
CA ALA A 43 5.87 -10.13 -21.72
C ALA A 43 6.60 -10.96 -22.79
N PRO A 44 6.70 -10.45 -24.02
CA PRO A 44 7.51 -11.10 -25.05
C PRO A 44 8.99 -11.11 -24.67
N HIS A 45 9.69 -12.22 -24.94
CA HIS A 45 11.09 -12.43 -24.54
C HIS A 45 12.06 -11.34 -25.00
N GLU A 46 11.75 -10.63 -26.06
CA GLU A 46 12.52 -9.51 -26.59
C GLU A 46 12.58 -8.30 -25.65
N ARG A 47 11.72 -8.25 -24.64
CA ARG A 47 11.66 -7.15 -23.65
C ARG A 47 12.51 -7.37 -22.40
N PHE A 48 13.12 -8.54 -22.25
CA PHE A 48 13.95 -8.85 -21.08
C PHE A 48 15.35 -8.23 -21.16
N PHE A 49 15.41 -6.92 -21.38
CA PHE A 49 16.65 -6.16 -21.30
C PHE A 49 16.99 -5.76 -19.87
N PRO A 50 18.26 -5.39 -19.56
CA PRO A 50 18.70 -5.12 -18.19
C PRO A 50 17.86 -4.10 -17.42
N GLN A 51 17.34 -3.08 -18.11
CA GLN A 51 16.47 -2.06 -17.53
C GLN A 51 15.16 -2.64 -16.97
N PHE A 52 14.56 -3.60 -17.66
CA PHE A 52 13.35 -4.27 -17.22
C PHE A 52 13.57 -4.98 -15.88
N TRP A 53 14.63 -5.76 -15.75
CA TRP A 53 14.97 -6.48 -14.54
C TRP A 53 15.33 -5.54 -13.39
N LEU A 54 16.05 -4.45 -13.68
CA LEU A 54 16.37 -3.43 -12.68
C LEU A 54 15.12 -2.79 -12.11
N LEU A 55 14.16 -2.42 -12.94
CA LEU A 55 12.91 -1.80 -12.51
C LEU A 55 12.01 -2.80 -11.77
N LEU A 56 11.95 -4.05 -12.20
CA LEU A 56 11.24 -5.10 -11.48
C LEU A 56 11.85 -5.34 -10.10
N PHE A 57 13.18 -5.40 -10.00
CA PHE A 57 13.88 -5.51 -8.72
C PHE A 57 13.60 -4.30 -7.82
N ALA A 58 13.67 -3.07 -8.36
CA ALA A 58 13.33 -1.86 -7.63
C ALA A 58 11.89 -1.89 -7.13
N PHE A 59 10.94 -2.35 -7.93
CA PHE A 59 9.56 -2.52 -7.55
C PHE A 59 9.39 -3.51 -6.39
N CYS A 60 9.95 -4.72 -6.51
CA CYS A 60 9.87 -5.75 -5.48
C CYS A 60 10.51 -5.29 -4.16
N THR A 61 11.67 -4.64 -4.22
CA THR A 61 12.34 -4.12 -3.02
C THR A 61 11.58 -2.97 -2.37
N THR A 62 10.79 -2.22 -3.12
CA THR A 62 9.94 -1.14 -2.60
C THR A 62 8.72 -1.68 -1.86
N LEU A 63 8.13 -2.79 -2.32
CA LEU A 63 6.95 -3.37 -1.66
C LEU A 63 7.21 -3.75 -0.19
N LEU A 64 8.41 -4.23 0.13
CA LEU A 64 8.76 -4.67 1.49
C LEU A 64 8.73 -3.54 2.53
N PRO A 65 9.44 -2.41 2.34
CA PRO A 65 9.39 -1.30 3.29
C PRO A 65 8.01 -0.65 3.36
N PHE A 66 7.30 -0.54 2.25
CA PHE A 66 5.92 -0.02 2.26
C PHE A 66 4.97 -0.91 3.04
N TYR A 67 5.06 -2.24 2.91
CA TYR A 67 4.30 -3.17 3.74
C TYR A 67 4.64 -3.01 5.22
N HIS A 68 5.92 -3.12 5.55
CA HIS A 68 6.37 -3.11 6.94
C HIS A 68 6.15 -1.76 7.62
N GLY A 69 6.45 -0.67 6.93
CA GLY A 69 6.28 0.70 7.43
C GLY A 69 4.82 1.01 7.73
N ASN A 70 3.92 0.73 6.79
CA ASN A 70 2.50 1.04 6.97
C ASN A 70 1.82 0.14 8.01
N VAL A 71 2.15 -1.15 8.06
CA VAL A 71 1.61 -2.05 9.10
C VAL A 71 2.05 -1.57 10.49
N ARG A 72 3.33 -1.22 10.65
CA ARG A 72 3.87 -0.70 11.90
C ARG A 72 3.26 0.66 12.26
N TYR A 73 3.11 1.55 11.29
CA TYR A 73 2.46 2.85 11.49
C TYR A 73 1.05 2.70 12.07
N PHE A 74 0.26 1.74 11.58
CA PHE A 74 -1.07 1.46 12.11
C PHE A 74 -1.03 0.89 13.52
N ASP A 75 -0.11 -0.01 13.81
CA ASP A 75 0.03 -0.58 15.14
C ASP A 75 0.42 0.50 16.15
N ASP A 76 1.40 1.34 15.83
CA ASP A 76 1.93 2.37 16.73
C ASP A 76 0.94 3.54 16.94
N ASN A 77 0.11 3.87 15.95
CA ASN A 77 -0.75 5.04 16.01
C ASN A 77 -2.21 4.75 16.40
N TYR A 78 -2.70 3.54 16.14
CA TYR A 78 -4.12 3.22 16.31
C TYR A 78 -4.42 2.08 17.26
N LEU A 79 -3.50 1.14 17.52
CA LEU A 79 -3.73 0.07 18.48
C LEU A 79 -3.44 0.49 19.93
N ASP A 80 -2.38 1.28 20.12
CA ASP A 80 -1.94 1.69 21.46
C ASP A 80 -2.49 3.06 21.90
N LYS A 81 -3.11 3.82 21.00
CA LYS A 81 -3.67 5.14 21.29
C LYS A 81 -5.14 5.19 20.84
N THR A 82 -6.00 5.76 21.69
CA THR A 82 -7.34 6.14 21.26
C THR A 82 -7.24 7.08 20.08
N PRO A 83 -7.85 6.77 18.92
CA PRO A 83 -7.76 7.61 17.74
C PRO A 83 -8.24 9.02 18.06
N SER A 84 -7.35 9.98 17.91
CA SER A 84 -7.60 11.38 18.27
C SER A 84 -8.69 12.02 17.42
N SER A 85 -8.99 11.48 16.24
CA SER A 85 -10.04 11.98 15.36
C SER A 85 -10.39 10.97 14.27
N ALA A 86 -11.70 10.74 14.07
CA ALA A 86 -12.20 9.95 12.94
C ALA A 86 -11.80 10.54 11.58
N ARG A 87 -11.58 11.86 11.49
CA ARG A 87 -11.15 12.53 10.26
C ARG A 87 -9.72 12.15 9.87
N LEU A 88 -8.79 12.07 10.82
CA LEU A 88 -7.41 11.65 10.58
C LEU A 88 -7.38 10.20 10.10
N PHE A 89 -8.14 9.31 10.72
CA PHE A 89 -8.26 7.92 10.27
C PHE A 89 -8.77 7.81 8.83
N MET A 90 -9.77 8.62 8.45
CA MET A 90 -10.27 8.64 7.06
C MET A 90 -9.23 9.17 6.07
N LEU A 91 -8.44 10.18 6.44
CA LEU A 91 -7.35 10.70 5.61
C LEU A 91 -6.26 9.64 5.40
N ASP A 92 -5.85 8.96 6.46
CA ASP A 92 -4.86 7.88 6.37
C ASP A 92 -5.36 6.73 5.51
N PHE A 93 -6.64 6.36 5.65
CA PHE A 93 -7.27 5.37 4.78
C PHE A 93 -7.21 5.78 3.31
N LEU A 94 -7.56 7.02 3.01
CA LEU A 94 -7.57 7.54 1.64
C LEU A 94 -6.14 7.59 1.06
N LEU A 95 -5.17 8.06 1.83
CA LEU A 95 -3.75 8.11 1.42
C LEU A 95 -3.21 6.71 1.12
N LEU A 96 -3.47 5.74 2.01
CA LEU A 96 -3.05 4.36 1.79
C LEU A 96 -3.72 3.70 0.59
N SER A 97 -5.00 4.03 0.36
CA SER A 97 -5.71 3.55 -0.83
C SER A 97 -5.07 4.08 -2.10
N VAL A 98 -4.67 5.36 -2.11
CA VAL A 98 -3.96 5.97 -3.26
C VAL A 98 -2.58 5.34 -3.45
N VAL A 99 -1.80 5.15 -2.38
CA VAL A 99 -0.49 4.47 -2.42
C VAL A 99 -0.64 3.05 -2.95
N GLY A 100 -1.60 2.29 -2.44
CA GLY A 100 -1.90 0.95 -2.90
C GLY A 100 -2.27 0.90 -4.39
N ALA A 101 -3.13 1.83 -4.85
CA ALA A 101 -3.51 1.95 -6.25
C ALA A 101 -2.32 2.28 -7.16
N LEU A 102 -1.41 3.17 -6.72
CA LEU A 102 -0.18 3.47 -7.45
C LEU A 102 0.71 2.23 -7.58
N LEU A 103 0.87 1.45 -6.51
CA LEU A 103 1.66 0.21 -6.53
C LEU A 103 1.05 -0.84 -7.47
N VAL A 104 -0.28 -1.00 -7.46
CA VAL A 104 -0.98 -1.89 -8.42
C VAL A 104 -0.75 -1.43 -9.85
N TRP A 105 -0.86 -0.12 -10.11
CA TRP A 105 -0.60 0.42 -11.44
C TRP A 105 0.85 0.23 -11.88
N MET A 106 1.81 0.43 -10.97
CA MET A 106 3.22 0.15 -11.24
C MET A 106 3.45 -1.32 -11.58
N GLY A 107 2.81 -2.24 -10.87
CA GLY A 107 2.84 -3.68 -11.19
C GLY A 107 2.31 -3.97 -12.59
N ALA A 108 1.18 -3.38 -12.96
CA ALA A 108 0.55 -3.57 -14.26
C ALA A 108 1.37 -3.05 -15.46
N ILE A 109 2.28 -2.09 -15.24
CA ILE A 109 3.16 -1.56 -16.31
C ILE A 109 4.13 -2.61 -16.83
N PHE A 110 4.49 -3.64 -16.07
CA PHE A 110 5.39 -4.71 -16.52
C PHE A 110 4.79 -5.59 -17.63
N GLY A 111 3.49 -5.45 -17.92
CA GLY A 111 2.80 -6.15 -19.00
C GLY A 111 3.11 -5.62 -20.42
N GLU A 112 2.18 -5.84 -21.35
CA GLU A 112 2.32 -5.51 -22.78
C GLU A 112 2.73 -4.07 -23.10
N LYS A 113 2.41 -3.14 -22.22
CA LYS A 113 2.65 -1.70 -22.39
C LYS A 113 3.82 -1.19 -21.53
N PHE A 114 4.82 -2.03 -21.29
CA PHE A 114 5.98 -1.62 -20.49
C PHE A 114 6.61 -0.33 -21.05
N LYS A 115 6.57 0.71 -20.23
CA LYS A 115 7.18 2.02 -20.51
C LYS A 115 8.00 2.45 -19.30
N PRO A 116 9.32 2.38 -19.36
CA PRO A 116 10.22 2.76 -18.26
C PRO A 116 9.93 4.16 -17.70
N ASP A 117 9.67 5.12 -18.61
CA ASP A 117 9.40 6.51 -18.23
C ASP A 117 8.14 6.67 -17.36
N TYR A 118 7.11 5.88 -17.64
CA TYR A 118 5.89 5.86 -16.82
C TYR A 118 6.14 5.26 -15.45
N PHE A 119 6.90 4.18 -15.39
CA PHE A 119 7.29 3.58 -14.12
C PHE A 119 8.06 4.57 -13.25
N ILE A 120 9.06 5.25 -13.81
CA ILE A 120 9.87 6.24 -13.07
C ILE A 120 9.00 7.40 -12.55
N LYS A 121 8.05 7.88 -13.35
CA LYS A 121 7.13 8.95 -12.93
C LYS A 121 6.23 8.51 -11.78
N LEU A 122 5.66 7.30 -11.85
CA LEU A 122 4.83 6.76 -10.77
C LEU A 122 5.66 6.50 -9.52
N TYR A 123 6.89 6.01 -9.68
CA TYR A 123 7.81 5.77 -8.58
C TYR A 123 8.19 7.09 -7.88
N ALA A 124 8.48 8.14 -8.64
CA ALA A 124 8.72 9.47 -8.10
C ALA A 124 7.49 10.02 -7.35
N CYS A 125 6.29 9.84 -7.90
CA CYS A 125 5.05 10.22 -7.22
C CYS A 125 4.86 9.46 -5.90
N LEU A 126 5.14 8.16 -5.88
CA LEU A 126 5.08 7.33 -4.69
C LEU A 126 6.04 7.81 -3.60
N LEU A 127 7.29 8.13 -3.96
CA LEU A 127 8.28 8.65 -3.02
C LEU A 127 7.89 10.02 -2.45
N VAL A 128 7.30 10.90 -3.27
CA VAL A 128 6.79 12.20 -2.78
C VAL A 128 5.66 11.99 -1.78
N MET A 129 4.76 11.05 -2.04
CA MET A 129 3.67 10.72 -1.11
C MET A 129 4.20 10.12 0.21
N ASP A 130 5.24 9.31 0.16
CA ASP A 130 5.88 8.73 1.35
C ASP A 130 6.54 9.79 2.26
N ILE A 131 7.01 10.88 1.68
CA ILE A 131 7.57 12.02 2.44
C ILE A 131 6.46 12.86 3.12
N VAL A 132 5.27 12.88 2.53
CA VAL A 132 4.15 13.71 3.02
C VAL A 132 3.35 13.01 4.12
N VAL A 133 3.40 11.70 4.20
CA VAL A 133 2.74 10.87 5.22
C VAL A 133 3.63 10.70 6.42
#